data_3043e693949093fc6cbebe99f20b383b
#
_entry.id   3043e693949093fc6cbebe99f20b383b
#
_cell.length_a   1.000
_cell.length_b   1.000
_cell.length_c   1.000
_cell.angle_alpha   90.00
_cell.angle_beta   90.00
_cell.angle_gamma   90.00
#
_symmetry.space_group_name_H-M   'P 1'
#
loop_
_entity.id
_entity.type
_entity.pdbx_description
1 polymer ?
#
loop_
_entity_poly.entity_id
_entity_poly.type
_entity_poly.pdbx_seq_one_letter_code
_entity_poly.pdbx_strand_id
1 'polypeptide(L)'
;MTVVVIAFLVFLAVGMPVAYAIGISGVLFFLQHPELPFTMIVQLPISQTQNFAMLAVPLFIFAGNLMNESGITKRLIRLATVLTGHMTGGLAQVSVVLSTLMGGVAGSAIADAAMEARILGPGMLRRGYSKGYSANVIAFTALITATIPPGVGIIIYGTVGEVSIGQLFAAGLLVGLLMMVILMFTVWLTAKRRGYKPENDRAPTAMEVLMAIKENIWALLFPALLLVGIRTGLFTPSEVGSFA
;
A
#
# COMPACT_ATOMS: atom_id res chain seq x y z
N MET A 1 16.04 -25.61 -16.20
CA MET A 1 14.89 -24.71 -15.85
C MET A 1 13.60 -25.48 -15.54
N THR A 2 13.11 -26.40 -16.37
CA THR A 2 11.83 -27.12 -16.15
C THR A 2 11.78 -27.85 -14.80
N VAL A 3 12.85 -28.55 -14.42
CA VAL A 3 12.93 -29.28 -13.13
C VAL A 3 12.84 -28.33 -11.94
N VAL A 4 13.46 -27.14 -12.02
CA VAL A 4 13.42 -26.11 -10.97
C VAL A 4 12.00 -25.58 -10.77
N VAL A 5 11.31 -25.28 -11.88
CA VAL A 5 9.91 -24.82 -11.84
C VAL A 5 8.97 -25.89 -11.27
N ILE A 6 9.15 -27.14 -11.71
CA ILE A 6 8.35 -28.27 -11.19
C ILE A 6 8.61 -28.46 -9.68
N ALA A 7 9.88 -28.45 -9.25
CA ALA A 7 10.23 -28.57 -7.83
C ALA A 7 9.61 -27.45 -7.00
N PHE A 8 9.69 -26.21 -7.48
CA PHE A 8 9.06 -25.06 -6.82
C PHE A 8 7.55 -25.25 -6.65
N LEU A 9 6.85 -25.66 -7.73
CA LEU A 9 5.40 -25.89 -7.67
C LEU A 9 5.04 -27.05 -6.75
N VAL A 10 5.83 -28.13 -6.73
CA VAL A 10 5.64 -29.27 -5.83
C VAL A 10 5.81 -28.83 -4.37
N PHE A 11 6.87 -28.08 -4.05
CA PHE A 11 7.07 -27.59 -2.68
C PHE A 11 5.94 -26.67 -2.21
N LEU A 12 5.41 -25.82 -3.09
CA LEU A 12 4.24 -25.02 -2.78
C LEU A 12 2.99 -25.88 -2.55
N ALA A 13 2.77 -26.90 -3.38
CA ALA A 13 1.61 -27.81 -3.24
C ALA A 13 1.65 -28.61 -1.95
N VAL A 14 2.84 -28.94 -1.45
CA VAL A 14 3.05 -29.61 -0.16
C VAL A 14 2.87 -28.65 1.03
N GLY A 15 2.67 -27.34 0.78
CA GLY A 15 2.46 -26.34 1.83
C GLY A 15 3.75 -25.75 2.40
N MET A 16 4.88 -25.89 1.71
CA MET A 16 6.15 -25.28 2.13
C MET A 16 6.06 -23.76 2.03
N PRO A 17 6.57 -22.98 3.01
CA PRO A 17 6.64 -21.53 2.90
C PRO A 17 7.41 -21.10 1.65
N VAL A 18 6.88 -20.08 0.94
CA VAL A 18 7.37 -19.65 -0.38
C VAL A 18 8.88 -19.36 -0.40
N ALA A 19 9.41 -18.76 0.67
CA ALA A 19 10.85 -18.44 0.77
C ALA A 19 11.73 -19.71 0.70
N TYR A 20 11.34 -20.77 1.40
CA TYR A 20 12.06 -22.06 1.36
C TYR A 20 11.87 -22.76 0.02
N ALA A 21 10.66 -22.73 -0.54
CA ALA A 21 10.39 -23.31 -1.86
C ALA A 21 11.26 -22.66 -2.94
N ILE A 22 11.40 -21.32 -2.94
CA ILE A 22 12.29 -20.60 -3.84
C ILE A 22 13.75 -20.97 -3.58
N GLY A 23 14.20 -20.93 -2.31
CA GLY A 23 15.58 -21.20 -1.94
C GLY A 23 16.03 -22.60 -2.36
N ILE A 24 15.27 -23.63 -2.02
CA ILE A 24 15.60 -25.02 -2.35
C ILE A 24 15.57 -25.26 -3.87
N SER A 25 14.57 -24.70 -4.56
CA SER A 25 14.49 -24.77 -6.02
C SER A 25 15.67 -24.05 -6.69
N GLY A 26 16.12 -22.93 -6.11
CA GLY A 26 17.34 -22.24 -6.54
C GLY A 26 18.61 -23.09 -6.36
N VAL A 27 18.74 -23.81 -5.25
CA VAL A 27 19.85 -24.75 -5.05
C VAL A 27 19.83 -25.85 -6.11
N LEU A 28 18.66 -26.41 -6.44
CA LEU A 28 18.53 -27.41 -7.52
C LEU A 28 18.97 -26.87 -8.89
N PHE A 29 18.76 -25.58 -9.14
CA PHE A 29 19.27 -24.93 -10.36
C PHE A 29 20.80 -25.01 -10.45
N PHE A 30 21.50 -24.62 -9.38
CA PHE A 30 22.96 -24.65 -9.35
C PHE A 30 23.53 -26.07 -9.42
N LEU A 31 22.85 -27.06 -8.85
CA LEU A 31 23.25 -28.46 -8.97
C LEU A 31 23.14 -28.98 -10.41
N GLN A 32 22.26 -28.41 -11.23
CA GLN A 32 22.12 -28.75 -12.64
C GLN A 32 23.12 -28.00 -13.57
N HIS A 33 23.77 -26.95 -13.01
CA HIS A 33 24.67 -26.07 -13.74
C HIS A 33 26.05 -26.01 -13.05
N PRO A 34 26.86 -27.12 -13.15
CA PRO A 34 28.17 -27.21 -12.48
C PRO A 34 29.19 -26.19 -12.99
N GLU A 35 28.91 -25.55 -14.15
CA GLU A 35 29.69 -24.43 -14.70
C GLU A 35 29.57 -23.15 -13.86
N LEU A 36 28.55 -23.03 -13.00
CA LEU A 36 28.35 -21.88 -12.12
C LEU A 36 28.98 -22.16 -10.73
N PRO A 37 29.73 -21.20 -10.16
CA PRO A 37 30.28 -21.34 -8.83
C PRO A 37 29.19 -21.58 -7.78
N PHE A 38 29.29 -22.66 -7.02
CA PHE A 38 28.33 -23.01 -5.97
C PHE A 38 28.20 -21.93 -4.88
N THR A 39 29.25 -21.14 -4.69
CA THR A 39 29.26 -19.99 -3.78
C THR A 39 28.20 -18.92 -4.12
N MET A 40 27.77 -18.86 -5.38
CA MET A 40 26.72 -17.93 -5.82
C MET A 40 25.39 -18.17 -5.11
N ILE A 41 25.07 -19.39 -4.68
CA ILE A 41 23.86 -19.71 -3.92
C ILE A 41 23.75 -18.86 -2.65
N VAL A 42 24.89 -18.61 -2.01
CA VAL A 42 24.95 -17.82 -0.77
C VAL A 42 25.22 -16.35 -1.06
N GLN A 43 26.08 -16.07 -2.04
CA GLN A 43 26.50 -14.69 -2.34
C GLN A 43 25.35 -13.84 -2.92
N LEU A 44 24.54 -14.39 -3.83
CA LEU A 44 23.46 -13.63 -4.44
C LEU A 44 22.39 -13.15 -3.46
N PRO A 45 21.82 -14.00 -2.57
CA PRO A 45 20.90 -13.53 -1.56
C PRO A 45 21.50 -12.50 -0.61
N ILE A 46 22.77 -12.73 -0.17
CA ILE A 46 23.46 -11.81 0.74
C ILE A 46 23.70 -10.46 0.06
N SER A 47 24.19 -10.44 -1.18
CA SER A 47 24.44 -9.19 -1.91
C SER A 47 23.16 -8.36 -2.11
N GLN A 48 22.05 -9.02 -2.35
CA GLN A 48 20.75 -8.34 -2.48
C GLN A 48 20.28 -7.73 -1.15
N THR A 49 20.53 -8.39 0.00
CA THR A 49 20.19 -7.83 1.31
C THR A 49 21.10 -6.67 1.72
N GLN A 50 22.30 -6.59 1.16
CA GLN A 50 23.25 -5.49 1.38
C GLN A 50 22.97 -4.27 0.49
N ASN A 51 22.00 -4.35 -0.43
CA ASN A 51 21.63 -3.22 -1.26
C ASN A 51 21.06 -2.09 -0.39
N PHE A 52 21.68 -0.91 -0.49
CA PHE A 52 21.33 0.26 0.34
C PHE A 52 19.85 0.67 0.17
N ALA A 53 19.28 0.52 -1.01
CA ALA A 53 17.87 0.82 -1.25
C ALA A 53 16.92 -0.10 -0.47
N MET A 54 17.34 -1.33 -0.13
CA MET A 54 16.52 -2.26 0.69
C MET A 54 16.37 -1.80 2.14
N LEU A 55 17.26 -0.94 2.65
CA LEU A 55 17.11 -0.33 3.98
C LEU A 55 15.87 0.57 4.07
N ALA A 56 15.40 1.09 2.95
CA ALA A 56 14.16 1.86 2.91
C ALA A 56 12.95 1.04 3.41
N VAL A 57 12.91 -0.27 3.13
CA VAL A 57 11.77 -1.13 3.50
C VAL A 57 11.52 -1.16 5.02
N PRO A 58 12.47 -1.56 5.87
CA PRO A 58 12.26 -1.56 7.33
C PRO A 58 12.02 -0.16 7.88
N LEU A 59 12.66 0.87 7.33
CA LEU A 59 12.46 2.25 7.78
C LEU A 59 11.04 2.74 7.49
N PHE A 60 10.51 2.53 6.30
CA PHE A 60 9.11 2.89 6.00
C PHE A 60 8.09 2.06 6.78
N ILE A 61 8.36 0.78 7.04
CA ILE A 61 7.49 -0.04 7.91
C ILE A 61 7.49 0.52 9.33
N PHE A 62 8.65 0.89 9.86
CA PHE A 62 8.77 1.49 11.18
C PHE A 62 8.06 2.84 11.26
N ALA A 63 8.30 3.73 10.29
CA ALA A 63 7.63 5.02 10.21
C ALA A 63 6.10 4.88 10.12
N GLY A 64 5.60 3.97 9.27
CA GLY A 64 4.16 3.71 9.15
C GLY A 64 3.54 3.21 10.45
N ASN A 65 4.21 2.32 11.19
CA ASN A 65 3.75 1.86 12.49
C ASN A 65 3.74 3.00 13.52
N LEU A 66 4.78 3.82 13.56
CA LEU A 66 4.87 4.97 14.45
C LEU A 66 3.77 5.99 14.17
N MET A 67 3.50 6.27 12.89
CA MET A 67 2.41 7.14 12.47
C MET A 67 1.04 6.59 12.87
N ASN A 68 0.81 5.27 12.80
CA ASN A 68 -0.42 4.64 13.26
C ASN A 68 -0.62 4.80 14.77
N GLU A 69 0.41 4.56 15.57
CA GLU A 69 0.37 4.70 17.02
C GLU A 69 0.25 6.17 17.48
N SER A 70 0.81 7.12 16.71
CA SER A 70 0.71 8.56 17.00
C SER A 70 -0.68 9.16 16.81
N GLY A 71 -1.65 8.37 16.33
CA GLY A 71 -3.04 8.79 16.12
C GLY A 71 -3.28 9.54 14.79
N ILE A 72 -2.30 9.58 13.88
CA ILE A 72 -2.44 10.16 12.54
C ILE A 72 -3.56 9.45 11.78
N THR A 73 -3.66 8.14 11.86
CA THR A 73 -4.72 7.35 11.23
C THR A 73 -6.12 7.84 11.60
N LYS A 74 -6.37 8.13 12.89
CA LYS A 74 -7.67 8.67 13.33
C LYS A 74 -7.99 10.04 12.71
N ARG A 75 -6.98 10.88 12.55
CA ARG A 75 -7.12 12.19 11.90
C ARG A 75 -7.37 12.05 10.40
N LEU A 76 -6.69 11.11 9.73
CA LEU A 76 -6.92 10.82 8.31
C LEU A 76 -8.31 10.25 8.05
N ILE A 77 -8.84 9.39 8.93
CA ILE A 77 -10.23 8.92 8.87
C ILE A 77 -11.20 10.10 8.97
N ARG A 78 -10.96 11.03 9.91
CA ARG A 78 -11.77 12.24 10.05
C ARG A 78 -11.73 13.08 8.79
N LEU A 79 -10.55 13.31 8.21
CA LEU A 79 -10.39 14.04 6.95
C LEU A 79 -11.16 13.36 5.81
N ALA A 80 -10.99 12.04 5.62
CA ALA A 80 -11.71 11.28 4.61
C ALA A 80 -13.23 11.36 4.80
N THR A 81 -13.71 11.30 6.06
CA THR A 81 -15.14 11.43 6.39
C THR A 81 -15.67 12.83 6.09
N VAL A 82 -14.90 13.87 6.39
CA VAL A 82 -15.26 15.25 6.02
C VAL A 82 -15.37 15.39 4.52
N LEU A 83 -14.38 14.87 3.76
CA LEU A 83 -14.33 15.02 2.30
C LEU A 83 -15.45 14.27 1.58
N THR A 84 -15.77 13.06 2.00
CA THR A 84 -16.61 12.14 1.20
C THR A 84 -17.81 11.56 1.95
N GLY A 85 -17.93 11.78 3.25
CA GLY A 85 -19.01 11.21 4.05
C GLY A 85 -20.41 11.64 3.61
N HIS A 86 -20.55 12.78 2.93
CA HIS A 86 -21.81 13.30 2.39
C HIS A 86 -22.22 12.65 1.06
N MET A 87 -21.32 11.85 0.44
CA MET A 87 -21.60 11.19 -0.84
C MET A 87 -22.42 9.92 -0.65
N THR A 88 -23.15 9.50 -1.69
CA THR A 88 -23.84 8.21 -1.69
C THR A 88 -22.86 7.06 -1.44
N GLY A 89 -23.18 6.19 -0.49
CA GLY A 89 -22.27 5.15 -0.04
C GLY A 89 -21.16 5.68 0.88
N GLY A 90 -21.45 6.69 1.72
CA GLY A 90 -20.51 7.50 2.50
C GLY A 90 -19.34 6.72 3.09
N LEU A 91 -19.56 5.64 3.87
CA LEU A 91 -18.47 4.86 4.47
C LEU A 91 -17.60 4.13 3.43
N ALA A 92 -18.18 3.70 2.30
CA ALA A 92 -17.41 3.09 1.22
C ALA A 92 -16.57 4.14 0.47
N GLN A 93 -17.08 5.36 0.29
CA GLN A 93 -16.30 6.49 -0.25
C GLN A 93 -15.17 6.91 0.71
N VAL A 94 -15.46 6.93 2.01
CA VAL A 94 -14.44 7.19 3.05
C VAL A 94 -13.31 6.16 2.96
N SER A 95 -13.61 4.87 2.75
CA SER A 95 -12.59 3.82 2.55
C SER A 95 -11.68 4.14 1.35
N VAL A 96 -12.25 4.53 0.19
CA VAL A 96 -11.44 4.88 -1.00
C VAL A 96 -10.47 6.02 -0.71
N VAL A 97 -10.97 7.12 -0.12
CA VAL A 97 -10.12 8.29 0.17
C VAL A 97 -9.14 7.98 1.29
N LEU A 98 -9.55 7.23 2.31
CA LEU A 98 -8.67 6.82 3.41
C LEU A 98 -7.49 5.99 2.90
N SER A 99 -7.73 4.94 2.10
CA SER A 99 -6.66 4.14 1.50
C SER A 99 -5.73 4.98 0.61
N THR A 100 -6.27 6.00 -0.08
CA THR A 100 -5.46 6.94 -0.86
C THR A 100 -4.51 7.75 0.03
N LEU A 101 -5.02 8.25 1.17
CA LEU A 101 -4.23 9.00 2.14
C LEU A 101 -3.23 8.10 2.88
N MET A 102 -3.64 6.87 3.21
CA MET A 102 -2.81 5.88 3.87
C MET A 102 -1.68 5.35 2.98
N GLY A 103 -1.83 5.43 1.66
CA GLY A 103 -0.76 5.09 0.71
C GLY A 103 0.52 5.87 0.98
N GLY A 104 0.40 7.16 1.31
CA GLY A 104 1.52 8.01 1.71
C GLY A 104 2.13 7.70 3.07
N VAL A 105 1.49 6.84 3.87
CA VAL A 105 1.87 6.58 5.27
C VAL A 105 2.29 5.12 5.50
N ALA A 106 1.44 4.17 5.13
CA ALA A 106 1.63 2.75 5.47
C ALA A 106 2.27 1.91 4.36
N GLY A 107 1.99 2.22 3.09
CA GLY A 107 2.56 1.53 1.92
C GLY A 107 2.26 0.02 1.83
N SER A 108 1.37 -0.53 2.66
CA SER A 108 1.03 -1.95 2.74
C SER A 108 -0.47 -2.18 2.62
N ALA A 109 -0.90 -2.79 1.51
CA ALA A 109 -2.31 -3.13 1.28
C ALA A 109 -2.89 -4.06 2.36
N ILE A 110 -2.11 -5.03 2.84
CA ILE A 110 -2.58 -6.00 3.85
C ILE A 110 -2.83 -5.30 5.19
N ALA A 111 -1.90 -4.44 5.60
CA ALA A 111 -2.03 -3.68 6.85
C ALA A 111 -3.21 -2.70 6.77
N ASP A 112 -3.39 -2.02 5.64
CA ASP A 112 -4.49 -1.08 5.41
C ASP A 112 -5.84 -1.80 5.42
N ALA A 113 -5.98 -2.89 4.67
CA ALA A 113 -7.21 -3.69 4.66
C ALA A 113 -7.58 -4.21 6.06
N ALA A 114 -6.60 -4.69 6.83
CA ALA A 114 -6.83 -5.17 8.19
C ALA A 114 -7.27 -4.03 9.13
N MET A 115 -6.66 -2.86 9.01
CA MET A 115 -6.99 -1.66 9.77
C MET A 115 -8.40 -1.15 9.40
N GLU A 116 -8.69 -0.99 8.11
CA GLU A 116 -10.01 -0.54 7.65
C GLU A 116 -11.12 -1.52 8.03
N ALA A 117 -10.88 -2.83 7.93
CA ALA A 117 -11.85 -3.85 8.36
C ALA A 117 -12.20 -3.72 9.84
N ARG A 118 -11.23 -3.36 10.68
CA ARG A 118 -11.45 -3.13 12.12
C ARG A 118 -12.20 -1.84 12.41
N ILE A 119 -11.89 -0.76 11.69
CA ILE A 119 -12.41 0.58 11.99
C ILE A 119 -13.70 0.87 11.24
N LEU A 120 -13.72 0.68 9.92
CA LEU A 120 -14.88 1.00 9.07
C LEU A 120 -15.88 -0.16 8.97
N GLY A 121 -15.39 -1.42 9.00
CA GLY A 121 -16.22 -2.61 8.83
C GLY A 121 -17.46 -2.67 9.74
N PRO A 122 -17.32 -2.51 11.07
CA PRO A 122 -18.47 -2.49 11.98
C PRO A 122 -19.46 -1.35 11.69
N GLY A 123 -18.96 -0.18 11.26
CA GLY A 123 -19.79 0.96 10.84
C GLY A 123 -20.58 0.65 9.57
N MET A 124 -19.95 0.06 8.57
CA MET A 124 -20.60 -0.37 7.34
C MET A 124 -21.74 -1.36 7.61
N LEU A 125 -21.47 -2.38 8.42
CA LEU A 125 -22.49 -3.40 8.77
C LEU A 125 -23.68 -2.79 9.51
N ARG A 126 -23.45 -1.90 10.48
CA ARG A 126 -24.54 -1.19 11.20
C ARG A 126 -25.40 -0.34 10.29
N ARG A 127 -24.84 0.17 9.19
CA ARG A 127 -25.58 0.96 8.18
C ARG A 127 -26.22 0.10 7.09
N GLY A 128 -26.25 -1.21 7.25
CA GLY A 128 -26.93 -2.14 6.35
C GLY A 128 -26.11 -2.55 5.12
N TYR A 129 -24.81 -2.25 5.07
CA TYR A 129 -23.95 -2.80 4.02
C TYR A 129 -23.82 -4.31 4.19
N SER A 130 -23.92 -5.07 3.09
CA SER A 130 -23.70 -6.50 3.16
C SER A 130 -22.24 -6.83 3.47
N LYS A 131 -21.98 -7.93 4.19
CA LYS A 131 -20.62 -8.38 4.55
C LYS A 131 -19.70 -8.49 3.32
N GLY A 132 -20.20 -9.13 2.25
CA GLY A 132 -19.43 -9.30 1.01
C GLY A 132 -19.11 -7.98 0.33
N TYR A 133 -20.04 -7.00 0.32
CA TYR A 133 -19.78 -5.68 -0.26
C TYR A 133 -18.72 -4.92 0.56
N SER A 134 -18.86 -4.92 1.88
CA SER A 134 -17.88 -4.26 2.77
C SER A 134 -16.48 -4.85 2.62
N ALA A 135 -16.37 -6.19 2.59
CA ALA A 135 -15.10 -6.86 2.38
C ALA A 135 -14.47 -6.55 1.02
N ASN A 136 -15.29 -6.54 -0.05
CA ASN A 136 -14.80 -6.19 -1.38
C ASN A 136 -14.34 -4.74 -1.48
N VAL A 137 -15.10 -3.79 -0.93
CA VAL A 137 -14.69 -2.37 -0.93
C VAL A 137 -13.33 -2.25 -0.25
N ILE A 138 -13.19 -2.73 0.98
CA ILE A 138 -11.95 -2.65 1.75
C ILE A 138 -10.77 -3.33 1.03
N ALA A 139 -10.99 -4.51 0.44
CA ALA A 139 -9.95 -5.24 -0.27
C ALA A 139 -9.47 -4.49 -1.53
N PHE A 140 -10.39 -3.90 -2.30
CA PHE A 140 -10.02 -3.17 -3.52
C PHE A 140 -9.42 -1.80 -3.21
N THR A 141 -9.92 -1.09 -2.20
CA THR A 141 -9.37 0.21 -1.81
C THR A 141 -7.95 0.09 -1.27
N ALA A 142 -7.66 -0.95 -0.50
CA ALA A 142 -6.32 -1.21 0.02
C ALA A 142 -5.24 -1.40 -1.06
N LEU A 143 -5.61 -1.75 -2.31
CA LEU A 143 -4.67 -1.79 -3.42
C LEU A 143 -4.12 -0.40 -3.76
N ILE A 144 -4.89 0.67 -3.54
CA ILE A 144 -4.43 2.04 -3.72
C ILE A 144 -3.26 2.32 -2.78
N THR A 145 -3.37 1.89 -1.52
CA THR A 145 -2.33 2.07 -0.49
C THR A 145 -0.99 1.45 -0.90
N ALA A 146 -1.00 0.27 -1.53
CA ALA A 146 0.23 -0.35 -2.03
C ALA A 146 0.80 0.32 -3.29
N THR A 147 -0.04 1.05 -4.03
CA THR A 147 0.34 1.67 -5.30
C THR A 147 0.86 3.09 -5.10
N ILE A 148 0.32 3.83 -4.14
CA ILE A 148 0.78 5.19 -3.81
C ILE A 148 2.09 5.13 -3.00
N PRO A 149 3.12 5.91 -3.36
CA PRO A 149 4.39 5.95 -2.62
C PRO A 149 4.22 6.45 -1.18
N PRO A 150 5.04 5.89 -0.23
CA PRO A 150 6.06 4.87 -0.40
C PRO A 150 5.53 3.43 -0.28
N GLY A 151 5.30 2.76 -1.41
CA GLY A 151 4.90 1.35 -1.41
C GLY A 151 6.12 0.43 -1.23
N VAL A 152 6.10 -0.45 -0.21
CA VAL A 152 7.17 -1.42 0.04
C VAL A 152 7.41 -2.32 -1.18
N GLY A 153 6.34 -2.79 -1.83
CA GLY A 153 6.43 -3.61 -3.04
C GLY A 153 7.13 -2.91 -4.20
N ILE A 154 6.92 -1.60 -4.35
CA ILE A 154 7.56 -0.79 -5.40
C ILE A 154 9.06 -0.67 -5.15
N ILE A 155 9.50 -0.52 -3.89
CA ILE A 155 10.90 -0.46 -3.52
C ILE A 155 11.59 -1.79 -3.84
N ILE A 156 11.00 -2.91 -3.42
CA ILE A 156 11.54 -4.24 -3.70
C ILE A 156 11.63 -4.48 -5.22
N TYR A 157 10.57 -4.14 -5.95
CA TYR A 157 10.56 -4.28 -7.41
C TYR A 157 11.65 -3.43 -8.08
N GLY A 158 11.77 -2.16 -7.66
CA GLY A 158 12.80 -1.26 -8.20
C GLY A 158 14.21 -1.73 -7.90
N THR A 159 14.44 -2.26 -6.70
CA THR A 159 15.74 -2.77 -6.27
C THR A 159 16.15 -4.05 -7.02
N VAL A 160 15.23 -5.02 -7.11
CA VAL A 160 15.50 -6.31 -7.78
C VAL A 160 15.55 -6.15 -9.30
N GLY A 161 14.70 -5.29 -9.85
CA GLY A 161 14.62 -5.01 -11.28
C GLY A 161 15.65 -3.99 -11.78
N GLU A 162 16.50 -3.44 -10.89
CA GLU A 162 17.47 -2.38 -11.21
C GLU A 162 16.85 -1.17 -11.91
N VAL A 163 15.60 -0.84 -11.54
CA VAL A 163 14.83 0.28 -12.11
C VAL A 163 14.79 1.44 -11.12
N SER A 164 14.76 2.65 -11.61
CA SER A 164 14.70 3.86 -10.77
C SER A 164 13.45 3.86 -9.88
N ILE A 165 13.64 3.74 -8.56
CA ILE A 165 12.57 3.80 -7.56
C ILE A 165 11.82 5.13 -7.63
N GLY A 166 12.52 6.25 -7.89
CA GLY A 166 11.89 7.56 -8.04
C GLY A 166 10.93 7.63 -9.23
N GLN A 167 11.27 7.00 -10.36
CA GLN A 167 10.36 6.92 -11.52
C GLN A 167 9.16 6.02 -11.21
N LEU A 168 9.38 4.89 -10.54
CA LEU A 168 8.31 4.00 -10.10
C LEU A 168 7.36 4.69 -9.13
N PHE A 169 7.86 5.49 -8.21
CA PHE A 169 7.05 6.28 -7.28
C PHE A 169 6.20 7.33 -8.01
N ALA A 170 6.77 8.04 -8.98
CA ALA A 170 6.02 9.01 -9.79
C ALA A 170 4.89 8.33 -10.59
N ALA A 171 5.20 7.17 -11.20
CA ALA A 171 4.20 6.36 -11.91
C ALA A 171 3.12 5.82 -10.95
N GLY A 172 3.52 5.30 -9.78
CA GLY A 172 2.63 4.76 -8.75
C GLY A 172 1.64 5.80 -8.22
N LEU A 173 2.08 7.04 -8.02
CA LEU A 173 1.19 8.13 -7.61
C LEU A 173 0.10 8.37 -8.66
N LEU A 174 0.49 8.47 -9.94
CA LEU A 174 -0.48 8.70 -11.02
C LEU A 174 -1.50 7.56 -11.13
N VAL A 175 -1.01 6.32 -11.09
CA VAL A 175 -1.87 5.12 -11.14
C VAL A 175 -2.77 5.04 -9.91
N GLY A 176 -2.24 5.31 -8.71
CA GLY A 176 -3.03 5.31 -7.47
C GLY A 176 -4.14 6.35 -7.47
N LEU A 177 -3.88 7.57 -7.96
CA LEU A 177 -4.91 8.60 -8.13
C LEU A 177 -5.96 8.21 -9.18
N LEU A 178 -5.56 7.58 -10.28
CA LEU A 178 -6.48 7.05 -11.26
C LEU A 178 -7.38 5.94 -10.66
N MET A 179 -6.79 5.03 -9.88
CA MET A 179 -7.54 4.00 -9.16
C MET A 179 -8.53 4.62 -8.18
N MET A 180 -8.13 5.65 -7.43
CA MET A 180 -9.04 6.38 -6.53
C MET A 180 -10.27 6.89 -7.28
N VAL A 181 -10.09 7.58 -8.41
CA VAL A 181 -11.21 8.13 -9.20
C VAL A 181 -12.13 7.02 -9.72
N ILE A 182 -11.55 5.95 -10.28
CA ILE A 182 -12.32 4.81 -10.80
C ILE A 182 -13.10 4.11 -9.68
N LEU A 183 -12.46 3.88 -8.53
CA LEU A 183 -13.11 3.23 -7.39
C LEU A 183 -14.17 4.13 -6.76
N MET A 184 -13.95 5.43 -6.64
CA MET A 184 -14.98 6.37 -6.19
C MET A 184 -16.22 6.33 -7.09
N PHE A 185 -16.03 6.31 -8.40
CA PHE A 185 -17.14 6.20 -9.36
C PHE A 185 -17.85 4.84 -9.24
N THR A 186 -17.10 3.76 -9.14
CA THR A 186 -17.63 2.39 -8.99
C THR A 186 -18.42 2.23 -7.69
N VAL A 187 -17.88 2.74 -6.58
CA VAL A 187 -18.55 2.76 -5.27
C VAL A 187 -19.82 3.59 -5.33
N TRP A 188 -19.77 4.78 -5.93
CA TRP A 188 -20.95 5.62 -6.09
C TRP A 188 -22.07 4.90 -6.86
N LEU A 189 -21.73 4.27 -8.00
CA LEU A 189 -22.68 3.54 -8.86
C LEU A 189 -23.29 2.34 -8.12
N THR A 190 -22.46 1.54 -7.46
CA THR A 190 -22.90 0.34 -6.74
C THR A 190 -23.67 0.69 -5.47
N ALA A 191 -23.27 1.71 -4.75
CA ALA A 191 -23.97 2.21 -3.56
C ALA A 191 -25.35 2.76 -3.93
N LYS A 192 -25.45 3.53 -5.02
CA LYS A 192 -26.71 4.05 -5.53
C LYS A 192 -27.67 2.91 -5.90
N ARG A 193 -27.19 1.88 -6.59
CA ARG A 193 -28.01 0.71 -6.96
C ARG A 193 -28.48 -0.10 -5.76
N ARG A 194 -27.70 -0.12 -4.67
CA ARG A 194 -28.00 -0.86 -3.44
C ARG A 194 -28.74 -0.03 -2.39
N GLY A 195 -28.97 1.27 -2.63
CA GLY A 195 -29.66 2.17 -1.72
C GLY A 195 -28.86 2.53 -0.45
N TYR A 196 -27.51 2.45 -0.50
CA TYR A 196 -26.68 2.83 0.64
C TYR A 196 -26.64 4.35 0.80
N LYS A 197 -26.91 4.80 2.01
CA LYS A 197 -27.04 6.23 2.34
C LYS A 197 -25.68 6.89 2.61
N PRO A 198 -25.61 8.23 2.52
CA PRO A 198 -24.46 9.00 3.02
C PRO A 198 -24.19 8.76 4.51
N GLU A 199 -22.96 9.04 4.94
CA GLU A 199 -22.57 9.07 6.35
C GLU A 199 -23.06 10.37 7.02
N ASN A 200 -22.88 11.50 6.31
CA ASN A 200 -23.28 12.83 6.74
C ASN A 200 -24.45 13.32 5.90
N ASP A 201 -25.45 13.97 6.54
CA ASP A 201 -26.64 14.49 5.86
C ASP A 201 -26.36 15.78 5.07
N ARG A 202 -25.23 16.44 5.33
CA ARG A 202 -24.84 17.68 4.65
C ARG A 202 -23.42 17.60 4.06
N ALA A 203 -23.21 18.38 3.00
CA ALA A 203 -21.87 18.63 2.51
C ALA A 203 -21.06 19.46 3.52
N PRO A 204 -19.73 19.24 3.62
CA PRO A 204 -18.89 20.01 4.52
C PRO A 204 -18.78 21.45 4.08
N THR A 205 -18.63 22.35 5.05
CA THR A 205 -18.30 23.75 4.78
C THR A 205 -16.82 23.87 4.39
N ALA A 206 -16.47 24.91 3.63
CA ALA A 206 -15.07 25.17 3.27
C ALA A 206 -14.16 25.29 4.50
N MET A 207 -14.67 25.83 5.60
CA MET A 207 -13.92 25.95 6.84
C MET A 207 -13.66 24.58 7.50
N GLU A 208 -14.63 23.67 7.50
CA GLU A 208 -14.46 22.29 8.01
C GLU A 208 -13.40 21.53 7.20
N VAL A 209 -13.42 21.68 5.89
CA VAL A 209 -12.39 21.06 4.99
C VAL A 209 -11.02 21.66 5.28
N LEU A 210 -10.92 23.00 5.39
CA LEU A 210 -9.65 23.68 5.65
C LEU A 210 -9.04 23.27 7.00
N MET A 211 -9.88 23.18 8.06
CA MET A 211 -9.43 22.72 9.36
C MET A 211 -8.95 21.27 9.32
N ALA A 212 -9.70 20.38 8.66
CA ALA A 212 -9.32 18.99 8.54
C ALA A 212 -8.01 18.80 7.74
N ILE A 213 -7.77 19.60 6.69
CA ILE A 213 -6.51 19.62 5.95
C ILE A 213 -5.38 20.14 6.86
N LYS A 214 -5.60 21.23 7.59
CA LYS A 214 -4.59 21.82 8.48
C LYS A 214 -4.16 20.85 9.58
N GLU A 215 -5.10 20.09 10.16
CA GLU A 215 -4.81 19.06 11.16
C GLU A 215 -3.95 17.91 10.63
N ASN A 216 -3.98 17.68 9.31
CA ASN A 216 -3.29 16.57 8.63
C ASN A 216 -2.18 17.04 7.70
N ILE A 217 -1.76 18.31 7.78
CA ILE A 217 -0.84 18.92 6.80
C ILE A 217 0.47 18.13 6.64
N TRP A 218 1.04 17.62 7.74
CA TRP A 218 2.28 16.87 7.70
C TRP A 218 2.11 15.50 7.04
N ALA A 219 1.01 14.79 7.32
CA ALA A 219 0.72 13.53 6.68
C ALA A 219 0.45 13.68 5.18
N LEU A 220 -0.16 14.81 4.75
CA LEU A 220 -0.43 15.13 3.35
C LEU A 220 0.81 15.59 2.61
N LEU A 221 1.70 16.33 3.27
CA LEU A 221 2.93 16.83 2.67
C LEU A 221 3.99 15.72 2.53
N PHE A 222 3.97 14.71 3.38
CA PHE A 222 4.99 13.68 3.40
C PHE A 222 5.19 12.98 2.04
N PRO A 223 4.15 12.45 1.36
CA PRO A 223 4.31 11.85 0.04
C PRO A 223 4.83 12.83 -1.02
N ALA A 224 4.41 14.09 -0.94
CA ALA A 224 4.87 15.12 -1.86
C ALA A 224 6.35 15.47 -1.65
N LEU A 225 6.78 15.64 -0.38
CA LEU A 225 8.17 15.89 -0.02
C LEU A 225 9.08 14.73 -0.45
N LEU A 226 8.60 13.48 -0.23
CA LEU A 226 9.29 12.28 -0.66
C LEU A 226 9.54 12.27 -2.18
N LEU A 227 8.48 12.49 -2.95
CA LEU A 227 8.58 12.51 -4.42
C LEU A 227 9.50 13.63 -4.93
N VAL A 228 9.34 14.83 -4.41
CA VAL A 228 10.18 15.98 -4.79
C VAL A 228 11.64 15.70 -4.40
N GLY A 229 11.90 15.24 -3.18
CA GLY A 229 13.25 14.98 -2.68
C GLY A 229 14.00 13.91 -3.50
N ILE A 230 13.32 12.81 -3.85
CA ILE A 230 13.91 11.75 -4.68
C ILE A 230 14.09 12.23 -6.13
N ARG A 231 13.11 12.95 -6.69
CA ARG A 231 13.17 13.40 -8.08
C ARG A 231 14.23 14.47 -8.33
N THR A 232 14.47 15.33 -7.34
CA THR A 232 15.53 16.35 -7.40
C THR A 232 16.92 15.78 -7.09
N GLY A 233 17.00 14.52 -6.66
CA GLY A 233 18.26 13.89 -6.26
C GLY A 233 18.81 14.38 -4.91
N LEU A 234 18.00 15.10 -4.13
CA LEU A 234 18.37 15.56 -2.79
C LEU A 234 18.44 14.42 -1.79
N PHE A 235 17.60 13.40 -1.98
CA PHE A 235 17.50 12.25 -1.09
C PHE A 235 17.40 10.94 -1.88
N THR A 236 18.03 9.92 -1.34
CA THR A 236 17.80 8.52 -1.72
C THR A 236 16.55 7.97 -1.04
N PRO A 237 15.94 6.87 -1.54
CA PRO A 237 14.77 6.25 -0.90
C PRO A 237 15.01 5.85 0.57
N SER A 238 16.22 5.40 0.90
CA SER A 238 16.62 5.03 2.27
C SER A 238 16.75 6.24 3.19
N GLU A 239 17.30 7.35 2.71
CA GLU A 239 17.38 8.60 3.47
C GLU A 239 15.99 9.15 3.77
N VAL A 240 15.09 9.14 2.78
CA VAL A 240 13.69 9.56 3.01
C VAL A 240 13.01 8.67 4.06
N GLY A 241 13.24 7.35 4.02
CA GLY A 241 12.74 6.44 5.05
C GLY A 241 13.26 6.76 6.45
N SER A 242 14.45 7.33 6.56
CA SER A 242 15.05 7.75 7.84
C SER A 242 14.47 9.07 8.37
N PHE A 243 13.96 9.93 7.47
CA PHE A 243 13.31 11.19 7.83
C PHE A 243 11.81 11.04 8.14
N ALA A 244 11.19 9.93 7.73
CA ALA A 244 9.76 9.67 7.93
C ALA A 244 9.42 9.44 9.39
#